data_05589b03c9aa55ff7b43da60bf8d0742
#
_entry.id   05589b03c9aa55ff7b43da60bf8d0742
#
_cell.length_a   1.000
_cell.length_b   1.000
_cell.length_c   1.000
_cell.angle_alpha   90.00
_cell.angle_beta   90.00
_cell.angle_gamma   90.00
#
_symmetry.space_group_name_H-M   'P 1'
#
loop_
_entity.id
_entity.type
_entity.pdbx_description
1 polymer ?
#
loop_
_entity_poly.entity_id
_entity_poly.type
_entity_poly.pdbx_seq_one_letter_code
_entity_poly.pdbx_strand_id
1 'polypeptide(L)'
;MTDRAFAGMSYDAVLQKYADTVAGVCVMRLQNWADAEDCFQNTFLKLFQKSPEFQSEAHLKAWLIRVAINECRNYISKNRRFLPLDGLEQGAVSFHEDERDISWALMRLEPKYREALYLYHCEEYKVNEIAQILGKNPNTVKSLLKRGREKLKLIYGGEKDG
;
A
#
# COMPACT_ATOMS: atom_id res chain seq x y z
N MET A 1 -28.64 -10.42 14.62
CA MET A 1 -27.69 -9.46 14.09
C MET A 1 -26.53 -9.30 15.01
N THR A 2 -25.41 -9.69 14.57
CA THR A 2 -24.24 -9.66 15.42
C THR A 2 -23.50 -8.36 15.21
N ASP A 3 -23.40 -7.58 16.27
CA ASP A 3 -22.54 -6.43 16.29
C ASP A 3 -21.11 -6.92 16.45
N ARG A 4 -20.52 -7.34 15.34
CA ARG A 4 -19.14 -7.76 15.37
C ARG A 4 -18.25 -6.57 15.68
N ALA A 5 -17.34 -6.78 16.61
CA ALA A 5 -16.37 -5.74 16.97
C ALA A 5 -15.00 -6.15 16.46
N PHE A 6 -14.33 -5.20 15.83
CA PHE A 6 -12.96 -5.33 15.35
C PHE A 6 -12.11 -4.35 16.13
N ALA A 7 -11.31 -4.86 17.06
CA ALA A 7 -10.56 -4.02 17.99
C ALA A 7 -11.45 -3.00 18.71
N GLY A 8 -12.66 -3.42 19.09
CA GLY A 8 -13.62 -2.55 19.76
C GLY A 8 -14.44 -1.64 18.86
N MET A 9 -14.26 -1.73 17.54
CA MET A 9 -14.95 -0.88 16.57
C MET A 9 -15.94 -1.70 15.76
N SER A 10 -17.06 -1.06 15.37
CA SER A 10 -17.97 -1.68 14.41
C SER A 10 -17.33 -1.77 13.03
N TYR A 11 -17.87 -2.64 12.18
CA TYR A 11 -17.37 -2.76 10.80
C TYR A 11 -17.43 -1.41 10.08
N ASP A 12 -18.55 -0.69 10.21
CA ASP A 12 -18.71 0.63 9.57
C ASP A 12 -17.67 1.63 10.08
N ALA A 13 -17.39 1.60 11.36
CA ALA A 13 -16.38 2.49 11.95
C ALA A 13 -14.98 2.18 11.41
N VAL A 14 -14.66 0.89 11.27
CA VAL A 14 -13.37 0.46 10.69
C VAL A 14 -13.28 0.94 9.25
N LEU A 15 -14.33 0.73 8.47
CA LEU A 15 -14.36 1.14 7.07
C LEU A 15 -14.13 2.65 6.95
N GLN A 16 -14.85 3.45 7.75
CA GLN A 16 -14.69 4.90 7.70
C GLN A 16 -13.29 5.34 8.11
N LYS A 17 -12.73 4.73 9.14
CA LYS A 17 -11.44 5.15 9.66
C LYS A 17 -10.27 4.75 8.75
N TYR A 18 -10.34 3.57 8.15
CA TYR A 18 -9.22 3.00 7.41
C TYR A 18 -9.41 2.93 5.91
N ALA A 19 -10.53 3.46 5.38
CA ALA A 19 -10.77 3.44 3.95
C ALA A 19 -9.63 4.13 3.18
N ASP A 20 -9.22 5.31 3.63
CA ASP A 20 -8.17 6.06 2.94
C ASP A 20 -6.82 5.35 3.04
N THR A 21 -6.54 4.73 4.18
CA THR A 21 -5.31 3.96 4.36
C THR A 21 -5.24 2.80 3.37
N VAL A 22 -6.31 2.01 3.29
CA VAL A 22 -6.37 0.85 2.40
C VAL A 22 -6.36 1.30 0.94
N ALA A 23 -7.13 2.33 0.61
CA ALA A 23 -7.14 2.87 -0.74
C ALA A 23 -5.74 3.35 -1.16
N GLY A 24 -5.05 4.04 -0.26
CA GLY A 24 -3.70 4.53 -0.52
C GLY A 24 -2.71 3.40 -0.81
N VAL A 25 -2.80 2.33 -0.02
CA VAL A 25 -1.95 1.14 -0.23
C VAL A 25 -2.24 0.52 -1.61
N CYS A 26 -3.50 0.36 -1.95
CA CYS A 26 -3.88 -0.26 -3.22
C CYS A 26 -3.45 0.60 -4.41
N VAL A 27 -3.65 1.90 -4.34
CA VAL A 27 -3.23 2.82 -5.41
C VAL A 27 -1.71 2.85 -5.52
N MET A 28 -1.03 2.91 -4.39
CA MET A 28 0.44 2.87 -4.37
C MET A 28 0.97 1.63 -5.08
N ARG A 29 0.30 0.51 -4.90
CA ARG A 29 0.75 -0.76 -5.45
C ARG A 29 0.37 -0.94 -6.91
N LEU A 30 -0.84 -0.55 -7.28
CA LEU A 30 -1.39 -0.82 -8.63
C LEU A 30 -1.34 0.38 -9.58
N GLN A 31 -1.24 1.59 -9.04
CA GLN A 31 -1.16 2.83 -9.83
C GLN A 31 -2.37 3.09 -10.73
N ASN A 32 -3.47 2.43 -10.45
CA ASN A 32 -4.70 2.53 -11.24
C ASN A 32 -5.88 2.39 -10.30
N TRP A 33 -6.76 3.39 -10.27
CA TRP A 33 -7.86 3.38 -9.32
C TRP A 33 -8.87 2.26 -9.60
N ALA A 34 -9.17 2.00 -10.87
CA ALA A 34 -10.13 0.95 -11.20
C ALA A 34 -9.69 -0.41 -10.66
N ASP A 35 -8.41 -0.74 -10.84
CA ASP A 35 -7.84 -1.98 -10.34
C ASP A 35 -7.71 -1.95 -8.81
N ALA A 36 -7.31 -0.80 -8.28
CA ALA A 36 -7.16 -0.62 -6.84
C ALA A 36 -8.49 -0.77 -6.12
N GLU A 37 -9.58 -0.33 -6.73
CA GLU A 37 -10.91 -0.45 -6.14
C GLU A 37 -11.30 -1.89 -5.88
N ASP A 38 -11.01 -2.78 -6.82
CA ASP A 38 -11.26 -4.22 -6.62
C ASP A 38 -10.50 -4.75 -5.42
N CYS A 39 -9.23 -4.39 -5.30
CA CYS A 39 -8.41 -4.85 -4.18
C CYS A 39 -8.86 -4.22 -2.87
N PHE A 40 -9.29 -2.97 -2.90
CA PHE A 40 -9.87 -2.29 -1.76
C PHE A 40 -11.11 -3.03 -1.25
N GLN A 41 -12.04 -3.32 -2.15
CA GLN A 41 -13.28 -4.01 -1.79
C GLN A 41 -12.98 -5.40 -1.25
N ASN A 42 -12.08 -6.14 -1.88
CA ASN A 42 -11.71 -7.48 -1.43
C ASN A 42 -11.06 -7.46 -0.05
N THR A 43 -10.31 -6.44 0.26
CA THR A 43 -9.68 -6.31 1.59
C THR A 43 -10.73 -6.21 2.69
N PHE A 44 -11.71 -5.34 2.51
CA PHE A 44 -12.78 -5.17 3.51
C PHE A 44 -13.73 -6.35 3.52
N LEU A 45 -13.95 -6.99 2.36
CA LEU A 45 -14.75 -8.21 2.31
C LEU A 45 -14.09 -9.32 3.13
N LYS A 46 -12.77 -9.46 3.03
CA LYS A 46 -12.03 -10.44 3.82
C LYS A 46 -12.11 -10.15 5.31
N LEU A 47 -12.07 -8.89 5.69
CA LEU A 47 -12.26 -8.52 7.10
C LEU A 47 -13.62 -9.04 7.60
N PHE A 48 -14.66 -8.79 6.83
CA PHE A 48 -16.01 -9.21 7.18
C PHE A 48 -16.13 -10.72 7.22
N GLN A 49 -15.60 -11.42 6.21
CA GLN A 49 -15.72 -12.88 6.10
C GLN A 49 -14.91 -13.63 7.15
N LYS A 50 -13.66 -13.21 7.36
CA LYS A 50 -12.76 -13.93 8.27
C LYS A 50 -12.93 -13.51 9.72
N SER A 51 -13.37 -12.29 9.96
CA SER A 51 -13.63 -11.76 11.29
C SER A 51 -12.53 -12.11 12.30
N PRO A 52 -11.26 -11.82 11.98
CA PRO A 52 -10.19 -12.17 12.92
C PRO A 52 -10.29 -11.37 14.22
N GLU A 53 -9.74 -11.93 15.27
CA GLU A 53 -9.65 -11.22 16.54
C GLU A 53 -8.38 -10.39 16.56
N PHE A 54 -8.52 -9.14 16.96
CA PHE A 54 -7.40 -8.21 17.02
C PHE A 54 -7.10 -7.83 18.46
N GLN A 55 -5.82 -7.84 18.80
CA GLN A 55 -5.37 -7.48 20.13
C GLN A 55 -5.40 -5.97 20.36
N SER A 56 -5.32 -5.19 19.28
CA SER A 56 -5.28 -3.74 19.34
C SER A 56 -5.72 -3.16 18.01
N GLU A 57 -5.98 -1.86 18.02
CA GLU A 57 -6.29 -1.16 16.78
C GLU A 57 -5.08 -1.13 15.84
N ALA A 58 -3.87 -1.04 16.40
CA ALA A 58 -2.65 -1.11 15.59
C ALA A 58 -2.53 -2.46 14.88
N HIS A 59 -2.91 -3.54 15.54
CA HIS A 59 -2.94 -4.87 14.93
C HIS A 59 -3.94 -4.93 13.79
N LEU A 60 -5.12 -4.36 13.98
CA LEU A 60 -6.14 -4.28 12.94
C LEU A 60 -5.63 -3.51 11.71
N LYS A 61 -5.03 -2.34 11.93
CA LYS A 61 -4.51 -1.53 10.84
C LYS A 61 -3.43 -2.27 10.05
N ALA A 62 -2.49 -2.91 10.76
CA ALA A 62 -1.43 -3.67 10.11
C ALA A 62 -1.99 -4.84 9.30
N TRP A 63 -3.01 -5.52 9.84
CA TRP A 63 -3.67 -6.61 9.14
C TRP A 63 -4.31 -6.13 7.84
N LEU A 64 -5.02 -5.01 7.89
CA LEU A 64 -5.66 -4.42 6.71
C LEU A 64 -4.62 -4.10 5.63
N ILE A 65 -3.52 -3.48 6.02
CA ILE A 65 -2.45 -3.14 5.08
C ILE A 65 -1.86 -4.40 4.45
N ARG A 66 -1.58 -5.40 5.27
CA ARG A 66 -1.02 -6.66 4.80
C ARG A 66 -1.96 -7.36 3.81
N VAL A 67 -3.25 -7.42 4.13
CA VAL A 67 -4.23 -8.03 3.25
C VAL A 67 -4.34 -7.23 1.95
N ALA A 68 -4.35 -5.91 2.03
CA ALA A 68 -4.41 -5.06 0.84
C ALA A 68 -3.21 -5.30 -0.08
N ILE A 69 -2.00 -5.38 0.49
CA ILE A 69 -0.80 -5.67 -0.30
C ILE A 69 -0.90 -7.04 -0.95
N ASN A 70 -1.36 -8.05 -0.20
CA ASN A 70 -1.51 -9.40 -0.74
C ASN A 70 -2.55 -9.46 -1.85
N GLU A 71 -3.67 -8.74 -1.68
CA GLU A 71 -4.68 -8.65 -2.73
C GLU A 71 -4.12 -8.03 -4.01
N CYS A 72 -3.32 -6.98 -3.86
CA CYS A 72 -2.68 -6.34 -5.01
C CYS A 72 -1.68 -7.26 -5.69
N ARG A 73 -0.89 -7.99 -4.91
CA ARG A 73 0.06 -8.96 -5.45
C ARG A 73 -0.66 -10.05 -6.24
N ASN A 74 -1.76 -10.57 -5.67
CA ASN A 74 -2.56 -11.60 -6.34
C ASN A 74 -3.19 -11.06 -7.63
N TYR A 75 -3.68 -9.84 -7.59
CA TYR A 75 -4.25 -9.19 -8.77
C TYR A 75 -3.22 -9.07 -9.89
N ILE A 76 -2.04 -8.59 -9.57
CA ILE A 76 -0.95 -8.44 -10.54
C ILE A 76 -0.58 -9.81 -11.12
N SER A 77 -0.46 -10.82 -10.27
CA SER A 77 -0.11 -12.17 -10.71
C SER A 77 -1.14 -12.74 -11.69
N LYS A 78 -2.43 -12.58 -11.38
CA LYS A 78 -3.51 -13.09 -12.23
C LYS A 78 -3.65 -12.33 -13.54
N ASN A 79 -3.38 -11.02 -13.53
CA ASN A 79 -3.63 -10.16 -14.66
C ASN A 79 -2.36 -9.72 -15.39
N ARG A 80 -1.25 -10.38 -15.08
CA ARG A 80 0.05 -10.03 -15.64
C ARG A 80 0.07 -9.99 -17.15
N ARG A 81 -0.68 -10.89 -17.81
CA ARG A 81 -0.73 -10.97 -19.28
C ARG A 81 -1.47 -9.79 -19.90
N PHE A 82 -2.33 -9.14 -19.14
CA PHE A 82 -3.23 -8.12 -19.66
C PHE A 82 -2.82 -6.71 -19.26
N LEU A 83 -1.78 -6.59 -18.43
CA LEU A 83 -1.27 -5.29 -18.03
C LEU A 83 -0.39 -4.74 -19.15
N PRO A 84 -0.69 -3.55 -19.66
CA PRO A 84 0.17 -2.95 -20.69
C PRO A 84 1.57 -2.74 -20.13
N LEU A 85 2.58 -2.94 -20.98
CA LEU A 85 3.96 -2.68 -20.59
C LEU A 85 4.16 -1.21 -20.18
N ASP A 86 3.37 -0.32 -20.77
CA ASP A 86 3.40 1.11 -20.51
C ASP A 86 2.19 1.57 -19.71
N GLY A 87 1.65 0.69 -18.86
CA GLY A 87 0.41 0.94 -18.13
C GLY A 87 0.44 2.11 -17.18
N LEU A 88 1.58 2.76 -17.04
CA LEU A 88 1.73 3.91 -16.15
C LEU A 88 0.87 5.11 -16.55
N GLU A 89 0.47 5.18 -17.80
CA GLU A 89 -0.26 6.34 -18.29
C GLU A 89 -1.77 6.15 -18.37
N GLN A 90 -2.23 4.91 -18.46
CA GLN A 90 -3.66 4.63 -18.61
C GLN A 90 -4.30 4.37 -17.27
N GLY A 91 -5.22 5.24 -16.89
CA GLY A 91 -5.92 5.11 -15.62
C GLY A 91 -5.07 5.49 -14.42
N ALA A 92 -3.95 6.13 -14.66
CA ALA A 92 -3.08 6.58 -13.59
C ALA A 92 -3.82 7.60 -12.71
N VAL A 93 -3.61 7.50 -11.40
CA VAL A 93 -4.18 8.43 -10.46
C VAL A 93 -3.54 9.80 -10.65
N SER A 94 -4.39 10.82 -10.77
CA SER A 94 -3.91 12.19 -10.88
C SER A 94 -3.51 12.70 -9.50
N PHE A 95 -2.28 13.17 -9.40
CA PHE A 95 -1.80 13.78 -8.16
C PHE A 95 -1.80 15.30 -8.31
N HIS A 96 -2.11 15.98 -7.21
CA HIS A 96 -1.98 17.43 -7.15
C HIS A 96 -0.51 17.82 -7.25
N GLU A 97 -0.24 19.01 -7.76
CA GLU A 97 1.14 19.46 -7.94
C GLU A 97 1.95 19.45 -6.63
N ASP A 98 1.29 19.75 -5.53
CA ASP A 98 1.94 19.75 -4.22
C ASP A 98 2.32 18.34 -3.77
N GLU A 99 1.60 17.33 -4.24
CA GLU A 99 1.88 15.93 -3.93
C GLU A 99 2.86 15.31 -4.92
N ARG A 100 3.15 16.02 -6.00
CA ARG A 100 4.06 15.55 -7.05
C ARG A 100 5.45 15.25 -6.53
N ASP A 101 5.84 15.95 -5.48
CA ASP A 101 7.20 15.86 -5.03
C ASP A 101 7.60 14.45 -4.66
N ILE A 102 6.87 13.81 -3.75
CA ILE A 102 7.28 12.48 -3.32
C ILE A 102 6.42 11.38 -3.94
N SER A 103 5.12 11.60 -4.05
CA SER A 103 4.21 10.58 -4.59
C SER A 103 4.55 10.26 -6.04
N TRP A 104 4.81 11.28 -6.84
CA TRP A 104 5.21 11.11 -8.23
C TRP A 104 6.49 10.29 -8.35
N ALA A 105 7.49 10.62 -7.54
CA ALA A 105 8.77 9.92 -7.58
C ALA A 105 8.62 8.48 -7.08
N LEU A 106 7.81 8.27 -6.04
CA LEU A 106 7.56 6.92 -5.52
C LEU A 106 6.95 6.01 -6.59
N MET A 107 6.05 6.56 -7.40
CA MET A 107 5.38 5.77 -8.44
C MET A 107 6.33 5.32 -9.55
N ARG A 108 7.52 5.92 -9.63
CA ARG A 108 8.54 5.52 -10.61
C ARG A 108 9.50 4.47 -10.09
N LEU A 109 9.41 4.14 -8.80
CA LEU A 109 10.22 3.10 -8.21
C LEU A 109 9.62 1.71 -8.48
N GLU A 110 10.48 0.71 -8.46
CA GLU A 110 10.00 -0.67 -8.47
C GLU A 110 9.11 -0.92 -7.24
N PRO A 111 8.09 -1.77 -7.37
CA PRO A 111 7.12 -1.98 -6.28
C PRO A 111 7.74 -2.32 -4.94
N LYS A 112 8.80 -3.12 -4.91
CA LYS A 112 9.43 -3.51 -3.64
C LYS A 112 10.03 -2.34 -2.87
N TYR A 113 10.60 -1.37 -3.57
CA TYR A 113 11.14 -0.16 -2.93
C TYR A 113 10.01 0.79 -2.57
N ARG A 114 9.06 0.94 -3.46
CA ARG A 114 7.92 1.83 -3.27
C ARG A 114 7.11 1.45 -2.04
N GLU A 115 6.79 0.16 -1.88
CA GLU A 115 5.98 -0.25 -0.72
C GLU A 115 6.74 -0.10 0.59
N ALA A 116 8.04 -0.38 0.61
CA ALA A 116 8.82 -0.20 1.83
C ALA A 116 8.90 1.28 2.23
N LEU A 117 9.19 2.16 1.27
CA LEU A 117 9.25 3.59 1.52
C LEU A 117 7.89 4.17 1.91
N TYR A 118 6.84 3.70 1.26
CA TYR A 118 5.47 4.15 1.58
C TYR A 118 5.13 3.81 3.04
N LEU A 119 5.40 2.60 3.46
CA LEU A 119 5.09 2.18 4.82
C LEU A 119 5.92 2.94 5.85
N TYR A 120 7.16 3.25 5.52
CA TYR A 120 8.04 3.96 6.43
C TYR A 120 7.69 5.45 6.52
N HIS A 121 7.55 6.11 5.37
CA HIS A 121 7.39 7.57 5.33
C HIS A 121 5.95 8.04 5.40
N CYS A 122 5.02 7.30 4.80
CA CYS A 122 3.62 7.72 4.75
C CYS A 122 2.80 7.15 5.90
N GLU A 123 3.05 5.89 6.26
CA GLU A 123 2.33 5.24 7.36
C GLU A 123 3.13 5.21 8.66
N GLU A 124 4.35 5.71 8.63
CA GLU A 124 5.20 5.89 9.81
C GLU A 124 5.48 4.60 10.59
N TYR A 125 5.59 3.48 9.88
CA TYR A 125 5.97 2.23 10.51
C TYR A 125 7.48 2.12 10.70
N LYS A 126 7.87 1.43 11.77
CA LYS A 126 9.27 1.13 12.03
C LYS A 126 9.72 -0.08 11.21
N VAL A 127 11.02 -0.22 11.05
CA VAL A 127 11.59 -1.31 10.24
C VAL A 127 11.05 -2.68 10.64
N ASN A 128 11.01 -2.98 11.93
CA ASN A 128 10.52 -4.28 12.39
C ASN A 128 9.04 -4.48 12.07
N GLU A 129 8.26 -3.43 12.16
CA GLU A 129 6.84 -3.48 11.83
C GLU A 129 6.63 -3.71 10.32
N ILE A 130 7.41 -3.02 9.50
CA ILE A 130 7.37 -3.21 8.04
C ILE A 130 7.76 -4.65 7.69
N ALA A 131 8.79 -5.17 8.35
CA ALA A 131 9.23 -6.55 8.14
C ALA A 131 8.09 -7.54 8.40
N GLN A 132 7.33 -7.33 9.46
CA GLN A 132 6.17 -8.17 9.77
C GLN A 132 5.07 -8.03 8.73
N ILE A 133 4.77 -6.79 8.34
CA ILE A 133 3.72 -6.53 7.34
C ILE A 133 4.06 -7.17 6.00
N LEU A 134 5.31 -7.02 5.56
CA LEU A 134 5.74 -7.52 4.26
C LEU A 134 6.19 -8.98 4.28
N GLY A 135 6.29 -9.57 5.47
CA GLY A 135 6.79 -10.94 5.59
C GLY A 135 8.26 -11.06 5.19
N LYS A 136 9.05 -10.07 5.55
CA LYS A 136 10.47 -10.01 5.19
C LYS A 136 11.34 -9.88 6.43
N ASN A 137 12.62 -10.14 6.26
CA ASN A 137 13.62 -9.96 7.31
C ASN A 137 13.86 -8.46 7.52
N PRO A 138 14.04 -7.99 8.77
CA PRO A 138 14.35 -6.59 9.02
C PRO A 138 15.56 -6.06 8.27
N ASN A 139 16.59 -6.88 8.09
CA ASN A 139 17.76 -6.46 7.32
C ASN A 139 17.41 -6.24 5.85
N THR A 140 16.51 -7.05 5.30
CA THR A 140 16.01 -6.85 3.94
C THR A 140 15.26 -5.53 3.84
N VAL A 141 14.42 -5.21 4.84
CA VAL A 141 13.69 -3.95 4.85
C VAL A 141 14.66 -2.76 4.89
N LYS A 142 15.69 -2.84 5.72
CA LYS A 142 16.72 -1.79 5.79
C LYS A 142 17.38 -1.57 4.43
N SER A 143 17.71 -2.67 3.74
CA SER A 143 18.31 -2.60 2.40
C SER A 143 17.37 -1.99 1.39
N LEU A 144 16.09 -2.38 1.45
CA LEU A 144 15.06 -1.81 0.56
C LEU A 144 14.90 -0.32 0.77
N LEU A 145 14.89 0.11 2.02
CA LEU A 145 14.78 1.54 2.35
C LEU A 145 15.99 2.31 1.86
N LYS A 146 17.18 1.77 2.10
CA LYS A 146 18.42 2.42 1.68
C LYS A 146 18.50 2.55 0.16
N ARG A 147 18.32 1.44 -0.54
CA ARG A 147 18.38 1.43 -2.01
C ARG A 147 17.23 2.23 -2.61
N GLY A 148 16.05 2.14 -2.01
CA GLY A 148 14.91 2.91 -2.46
C GLY A 148 15.16 4.40 -2.36
N ARG A 149 15.75 4.86 -1.25
CA ARG A 149 16.10 6.27 -1.07
C ARG A 149 17.13 6.73 -2.09
N GLU A 150 18.12 5.90 -2.36
CA GLU A 150 19.13 6.22 -3.37
C GLU A 150 18.51 6.38 -4.76
N LYS A 151 17.62 5.46 -5.12
CA LYS A 151 16.91 5.52 -6.40
C LYS A 151 15.97 6.71 -6.46
N LEU A 152 15.27 6.97 -5.36
CA LEU A 152 14.37 8.12 -5.25
C LEU A 152 15.12 9.43 -5.43
N LYS A 153 16.29 9.52 -4.82
CA LYS A 153 17.15 10.70 -4.94
C LYS A 153 17.60 10.93 -6.37
N LEU A 154 17.91 9.87 -7.10
CA LEU A 154 18.28 9.98 -8.51
C LEU A 154 17.11 10.47 -9.36
N ILE A 155 15.91 9.97 -9.10
CA ILE A 155 14.70 10.41 -9.82
C ILE A 155 14.46 11.89 -9.55
N TYR A 156 14.56 12.29 -8.29
CA TYR A 156 14.39 13.68 -7.87
C TYR A 156 15.47 14.58 -8.43
N GLY A 157 16.72 14.15 -8.29
CA GLY A 157 17.88 14.93 -8.73
C GLY A 157 17.86 15.13 -10.23
N GLY A 158 17.47 14.11 -10.98
CA GLY A 158 17.38 14.20 -12.44
C GLY A 158 16.37 15.25 -12.89
N GLU A 159 15.27 15.37 -12.17
CA GLU A 159 14.24 16.36 -12.49
C GLU A 159 14.68 17.79 -12.13
N LYS A 160 15.42 17.94 -11.04
CA LYS A 160 15.88 19.26 -10.60
C LYS A 160 17.04 19.80 -11.41
N ASP A 161 17.86 18.91 -11.92
CA ASP A 161 19.03 19.28 -12.70
C ASP A 161 18.70 19.45 -14.19
N GLY A 162 17.50 19.09 -14.57
CA GLY A 162 17.06 19.19 -15.96
C GLY A 162 16.22 20.45 -16.28
#